data_5fb6ffde231ae5a74161d32d17498ee6
#
_entry.id   5fb6ffde231ae5a74161d32d17498ee6
#
_cell.length_a   1.000
_cell.length_b   1.000
_cell.length_c   1.000
_cell.angle_alpha   90.00
_cell.angle_beta   90.00
_cell.angle_gamma   90.00
#
_symmetry.space_group_name_H-M   'P 1'
#
loop_
_entity.id
_entity.type
_entity.pdbx_description
1 polymer ?
#
loop_
_entity_poly.entity_id
_entity_poly.type
_entity_poly.pdbx_seq_one_letter_code
_entity_poly.pdbx_strand_id
1 'polypeptide(L)'
;MPVGTNATVKSLDPDDLKALGAQIILANTYHLYLRPGHERVQRFGGLHEFMQWDRPILTDSGGFQVVSLGPLMRINEEGAKFSSHLDGSMHLFTPERSIEVQQALGPDIAVAFDQPVMPEGSTDREVRRAMDRTHRWAVRSLRAHNRSGQALFGIAQGGINPELRAESATYIRSLPFDGINLGGLAGDETPEQRNAAIDATVTALEGDPRVRYLMGLGSPVDLLEAVLRGVDLFDSVLPARVARNGQAWVTGGRLNLRNARHLDEQEPVDAKCDCSTCRRFSRAYLAHLFRAEELLAYRLLTIHNLRHMSAFMGEVRRAIASGTLAAELPRLRAAAGGPGTPRLGAGDEPGTVPERGAMQPRYAAAGRLRGAQQKRAVASEDKE
;
A
#
# COMPACT_ATOMS: atom_id res chain seq x y z
N MET A 1 1.39 -5.87 -6.45
CA MET A 1 2.38 -4.80 -6.60
C MET A 1 2.94 -4.44 -5.23
N PRO A 2 4.27 -4.56 -5.01
CA PRO A 2 4.92 -3.95 -3.86
C PRO A 2 4.77 -2.42 -3.89
N VAL A 3 4.66 -1.79 -2.72
CA VAL A 3 4.41 -0.34 -2.63
C VAL A 3 5.69 0.41 -2.29
N GLY A 4 6.12 1.25 -3.23
CA GLY A 4 7.28 2.14 -3.14
C GLY A 4 6.88 3.57 -2.77
N THR A 5 6.41 3.80 -1.54
CA THR A 5 5.81 5.06 -1.08
C THR A 5 6.63 6.32 -1.41
N ASN A 6 7.93 6.29 -1.22
CA ASN A 6 8.85 7.41 -1.49
C ASN A 6 9.87 7.04 -2.57
N ALA A 7 9.42 6.51 -3.69
CA ALA A 7 10.27 5.95 -4.75
C ALA A 7 11.18 4.81 -4.23
N THR A 8 10.75 4.08 -3.21
CA THR A 8 11.43 2.89 -2.69
C THR A 8 10.44 1.99 -1.95
N VAL A 9 10.49 0.69 -2.18
CA VAL A 9 9.88 -0.29 -1.28
C VAL A 9 10.75 -0.36 -0.05
N LYS A 10 10.16 -0.11 1.12
CA LYS A 10 10.94 0.10 2.36
C LYS A 10 11.99 -0.99 2.59
N SER A 11 13.23 -0.56 2.78
CA SER A 11 14.44 -1.37 3.02
C SER A 11 14.91 -2.25 1.85
N LEU A 12 14.35 -2.12 0.65
CA LEU A 12 14.72 -2.88 -0.54
C LEU A 12 15.18 -1.94 -1.65
N ASP A 13 16.16 -2.39 -2.40
CA ASP A 13 16.57 -1.78 -3.66
C ASP A 13 15.87 -2.43 -4.87
N PRO A 14 16.03 -1.89 -6.08
CA PRO A 14 15.42 -2.46 -7.29
C PRO A 14 15.87 -3.88 -7.60
N ASP A 15 17.13 -4.23 -7.32
CA ASP A 15 17.65 -5.58 -7.59
C ASP A 15 17.04 -6.63 -6.67
N ASP A 16 16.82 -6.27 -5.38
CA ASP A 16 16.02 -7.11 -4.49
C ASP A 16 14.63 -7.39 -5.07
N LEU A 17 13.94 -6.36 -5.54
CA LEU A 17 12.59 -6.49 -6.08
C LEU A 17 12.55 -7.33 -7.36
N LYS A 18 13.55 -7.18 -8.24
CA LYS A 18 13.70 -7.99 -9.46
C LYS A 18 13.95 -9.47 -9.11
N ALA A 19 14.81 -9.73 -8.12
CA ALA A 19 15.10 -11.09 -7.63
C ALA A 19 13.88 -11.76 -6.99
N LEU A 20 12.96 -10.96 -6.38
CA LEU A 20 11.70 -11.45 -5.83
C LEU A 20 10.63 -11.71 -6.89
N GLY A 21 10.88 -11.35 -8.14
CA GLY A 21 9.94 -11.50 -9.25
C GLY A 21 8.89 -10.39 -9.35
N ALA A 22 9.10 -9.23 -8.75
CA ALA A 22 8.23 -8.07 -8.92
C ALA A 22 8.28 -7.61 -10.38
N GLN A 23 7.12 -7.55 -11.04
CA GLN A 23 6.98 -7.14 -12.43
C GLN A 23 6.53 -5.68 -12.55
N ILE A 24 5.82 -5.19 -11.57
CA ILE A 24 5.28 -3.84 -11.47
C ILE A 24 5.28 -3.41 -10.00
N ILE A 25 5.51 -2.14 -9.73
CA ILE A 25 5.45 -1.54 -8.39
C ILE A 25 4.45 -0.39 -8.38
N LEU A 26 3.97 -0.04 -7.18
CA LEU A 26 3.18 1.17 -6.97
C LEU A 26 4.03 2.24 -6.27
N ALA A 27 3.88 3.50 -6.69
CA ALA A 27 4.44 4.66 -6.01
C ALA A 27 3.31 5.64 -5.61
N ASN A 28 3.44 6.31 -4.45
CA ASN A 28 2.36 7.15 -3.94
C ASN A 28 2.54 8.61 -4.35
N THR A 29 1.62 9.12 -5.13
CA THR A 29 1.61 10.49 -5.66
C THR A 29 1.68 11.55 -4.58
N TYR A 30 0.85 11.45 -3.53
CA TYR A 30 0.83 12.39 -2.42
C TYR A 30 2.20 12.55 -1.74
N HIS A 31 2.85 11.44 -1.41
CA HIS A 31 4.14 11.46 -0.74
C HIS A 31 5.23 12.04 -1.62
N LEU A 32 5.27 11.66 -2.89
CA LEU A 32 6.25 12.14 -3.87
C LEU A 32 6.03 13.61 -4.26
N TYR A 33 4.79 14.07 -4.26
CA TYR A 33 4.45 15.48 -4.41
C TYR A 33 5.02 16.33 -3.28
N LEU A 34 4.85 15.91 -2.02
CA LEU A 34 5.37 16.62 -0.86
C LEU A 34 6.90 16.49 -0.73
N ARG A 35 7.44 15.31 -0.99
CA ARG A 35 8.88 15.04 -0.89
C ARG A 35 9.29 13.86 -1.79
N PRO A 36 10.24 14.06 -2.73
CA PRO A 36 11.12 15.23 -2.92
C PRO A 36 10.50 16.38 -3.72
N GLY A 37 9.26 16.25 -4.20
CA GLY A 37 8.58 17.13 -5.13
C GLY A 37 8.62 16.58 -6.56
N HIS A 38 7.45 16.56 -7.22
CA HIS A 38 7.27 15.97 -8.56
C HIS A 38 8.14 16.67 -9.63
N GLU A 39 8.33 18.00 -9.54
CA GLU A 39 9.20 18.75 -10.44
C GLU A 39 10.66 18.33 -10.34
N ARG A 40 11.11 17.96 -9.11
CA ARG A 40 12.46 17.42 -8.93
C ARG A 40 12.60 16.08 -9.60
N VAL A 41 11.65 15.17 -9.38
CA VAL A 41 11.66 13.83 -10.02
C VAL A 41 11.63 13.97 -11.53
N GLN A 42 10.84 14.91 -12.08
CA GLN A 42 10.77 15.18 -13.51
C GLN A 42 12.13 15.60 -14.07
N ARG A 43 12.88 16.49 -13.38
CA ARG A 43 14.23 16.90 -13.81
C ARG A 43 15.24 15.77 -13.87
N PHE A 44 15.01 14.69 -13.11
CA PHE A 44 15.83 13.48 -13.14
C PHE A 44 15.32 12.43 -14.13
N GLY A 45 14.40 12.77 -15.03
CA GLY A 45 13.87 11.84 -16.04
C GLY A 45 12.65 11.04 -15.62
N GLY A 46 12.02 11.38 -14.49
CA GLY A 46 10.87 10.66 -13.93
C GLY A 46 11.27 9.55 -12.95
N LEU A 47 10.28 8.80 -12.45
CA LEU A 47 10.48 7.79 -11.40
C LEU A 47 11.41 6.67 -11.84
N HIS A 48 11.34 6.23 -13.08
CA HIS A 48 12.19 5.14 -13.62
C HIS A 48 13.67 5.47 -13.43
N GLU A 49 14.11 6.63 -13.91
CA GLU A 49 15.50 7.08 -13.79
C GLU A 49 15.85 7.45 -12.34
N PHE A 50 14.92 8.11 -11.64
CA PHE A 50 15.16 8.56 -10.27
C PHE A 50 15.40 7.42 -9.28
N MET A 51 14.70 6.29 -9.43
CA MET A 51 14.83 5.13 -8.55
C MET A 51 15.52 3.92 -9.21
N GLN A 52 15.98 4.04 -10.46
CA GLN A 52 16.64 2.98 -11.24
C GLN A 52 15.78 1.70 -11.36
N TRP A 53 14.48 1.91 -11.64
CA TRP A 53 13.52 0.83 -11.87
C TRP A 53 13.10 0.78 -13.34
N ASP A 54 13.43 -0.30 -14.04
CA ASP A 54 13.25 -0.50 -15.48
C ASP A 54 11.98 -1.27 -15.87
N ARG A 55 11.08 -1.54 -14.90
CA ARG A 55 9.81 -2.23 -15.11
C ARG A 55 8.64 -1.27 -14.84
N PRO A 56 7.39 -1.64 -15.22
CA PRO A 56 6.25 -0.77 -15.03
C PRO A 56 6.08 -0.21 -13.62
N ILE A 57 5.63 1.05 -13.57
CA ILE A 57 5.26 1.77 -12.35
C ILE A 57 3.81 2.21 -12.49
N LEU A 58 3.01 1.98 -11.46
CA LEU A 58 1.70 2.59 -11.28
C LEU A 58 1.78 3.64 -10.17
N THR A 59 1.22 4.83 -10.39
CA THR A 59 1.02 5.80 -9.30
C THR A 59 -0.45 5.85 -8.91
N ASP A 60 -0.72 5.93 -7.59
CA ASP A 60 -2.06 6.22 -7.10
C ASP A 60 -2.46 7.69 -7.38
N SER A 61 -3.74 8.01 -7.16
CA SER A 61 -4.25 9.39 -7.33
C SER A 61 -3.78 10.38 -6.26
N GLY A 62 -3.35 9.89 -5.09
CA GLY A 62 -3.11 10.65 -3.87
C GLY A 62 -4.37 10.91 -3.03
N GLY A 63 -5.57 10.58 -3.52
CA GLY A 63 -6.84 10.86 -2.85
C GLY A 63 -6.98 10.23 -1.47
N PHE A 64 -6.59 8.96 -1.32
CA PHE A 64 -6.65 8.26 -0.04
C PHE A 64 -5.75 8.91 1.03
N GLN A 65 -4.53 9.27 0.68
CA GLN A 65 -3.57 9.88 1.62
C GLN A 65 -4.02 11.27 2.06
N VAL A 66 -4.60 12.03 1.16
CA VAL A 66 -5.19 13.33 1.51
C VAL A 66 -6.31 13.17 2.54
N VAL A 67 -7.17 12.15 2.38
CA VAL A 67 -8.28 11.87 3.33
C VAL A 67 -7.75 11.32 4.65
N SER A 68 -6.79 10.38 4.62
CA SER A 68 -6.34 9.64 5.80
C SER A 68 -5.30 10.38 6.65
N LEU A 69 -4.51 11.29 6.08
CA LEU A 69 -3.38 11.95 6.75
C LEU A 69 -3.60 13.44 7.05
N GLY A 70 -4.72 14.00 6.63
CA GLY A 70 -4.98 15.44 6.71
C GLY A 70 -5.89 15.83 7.87
N PRO A 71 -5.39 16.21 9.07
CA PRO A 71 -6.24 16.64 10.19
C PRO A 71 -7.04 17.92 9.91
N LEU A 72 -6.68 18.70 8.89
CA LEU A 72 -7.35 19.93 8.44
C LEU A 72 -7.82 19.84 6.99
N MET A 73 -8.27 18.66 6.58
CA MET A 73 -8.74 18.45 5.22
C MET A 73 -10.13 19.05 4.99
N ARG A 74 -10.31 19.73 3.86
CA ARG A 74 -11.61 20.17 3.35
C ARG A 74 -11.76 19.72 1.90
N ILE A 75 -12.84 18.98 1.63
CA ILE A 75 -13.18 18.53 0.28
C ILE A 75 -14.39 19.34 -0.21
N ASN A 76 -14.27 19.88 -1.41
CA ASN A 76 -15.34 20.52 -2.15
C ASN A 76 -15.35 20.05 -3.61
N GLU A 77 -16.12 20.68 -4.47
CA GLU A 77 -16.20 20.31 -5.89
C GLU A 77 -14.91 20.58 -6.66
N GLU A 78 -14.15 21.59 -6.25
CA GLU A 78 -12.88 21.94 -6.86
C GLU A 78 -11.81 20.88 -6.63
N GLY A 79 -11.72 20.37 -5.39
CA GLY A 79 -10.71 19.41 -4.99
C GLY A 79 -10.64 19.21 -3.48
N ALA A 80 -9.48 18.77 -3.01
CA ALA A 80 -9.18 18.56 -1.60
C ALA A 80 -8.08 19.53 -1.13
N LYS A 81 -8.42 20.40 -0.18
CA LYS A 81 -7.49 21.30 0.49
C LYS A 81 -7.02 20.67 1.79
N PHE A 82 -5.70 20.59 1.98
CA PHE A 82 -5.11 19.96 3.16
C PHE A 82 -3.83 20.66 3.61
N SER A 83 -3.44 20.42 4.86
CA SER A 83 -2.16 20.83 5.41
C SER A 83 -1.15 19.70 5.30
N SER A 84 0.05 19.99 4.82
CA SER A 84 1.16 19.03 4.74
C SER A 84 1.55 18.55 6.16
N HIS A 85 1.63 17.24 6.33
CA HIS A 85 2.10 16.62 7.59
C HIS A 85 3.61 16.80 7.82
N LEU A 86 4.35 17.31 6.81
CA LEU A 86 5.80 17.49 6.90
C LEU A 86 6.18 18.86 7.47
N ASP A 87 5.49 19.91 7.02
CA ASP A 87 5.86 21.31 7.30
C ASP A 87 4.67 22.23 7.57
N GLY A 88 3.43 21.70 7.52
CA GLY A 88 2.21 22.46 7.76
C GLY A 88 1.76 23.34 6.58
N SER A 89 2.47 23.36 5.46
CA SER A 89 2.09 24.13 4.28
C SER A 89 0.72 23.72 3.74
N MET A 90 -0.03 24.69 3.22
CA MET A 90 -1.38 24.46 2.68
C MET A 90 -1.30 24.11 1.18
N HIS A 91 -1.99 23.04 0.81
CA HIS A 91 -2.05 22.54 -0.55
C HIS A 91 -3.49 22.37 -1.01
N LEU A 92 -3.71 22.55 -2.32
CA LEU A 92 -4.95 22.20 -2.99
C LEU A 92 -4.65 21.13 -4.06
N PHE A 93 -5.24 19.97 -3.87
CA PHE A 93 -5.18 18.87 -4.84
C PHE A 93 -6.50 18.81 -5.59
N THR A 94 -6.47 19.14 -6.86
CA THR A 94 -7.59 19.01 -7.79
C THR A 94 -7.37 17.80 -8.68
N PRO A 95 -8.38 17.30 -9.42
CA PRO A 95 -8.16 16.26 -10.42
C PRO A 95 -7.06 16.60 -11.42
N GLU A 96 -7.04 17.84 -11.90
CA GLU A 96 -6.03 18.33 -12.83
C GLU A 96 -4.63 18.33 -12.20
N ARG A 97 -4.53 18.80 -10.94
CA ARG A 97 -3.25 18.81 -10.23
C ARG A 97 -2.71 17.40 -9.96
N SER A 98 -3.58 16.45 -9.61
CA SER A 98 -3.18 15.05 -9.44
C SER A 98 -2.61 14.47 -10.74
N ILE A 99 -3.28 14.71 -11.86
CA ILE A 99 -2.81 14.26 -13.18
C ILE A 99 -1.49 14.94 -13.57
N GLU A 100 -1.36 16.25 -13.40
CA GLU A 100 -0.12 17.00 -13.64
C GLU A 100 1.06 16.39 -12.85
N VAL A 101 0.86 16.15 -11.55
CA VAL A 101 1.88 15.53 -10.69
C VAL A 101 2.26 14.14 -11.20
N GLN A 102 1.29 13.30 -11.53
CA GLN A 102 1.55 11.95 -12.02
C GLN A 102 2.26 11.98 -13.39
N GLN A 103 1.90 12.89 -14.28
CA GLN A 103 2.60 13.05 -15.56
C GLN A 103 4.06 13.49 -15.38
N ALA A 104 4.33 14.37 -14.41
CA ALA A 104 5.69 14.79 -14.06
C ALA A 104 6.50 13.66 -13.41
N LEU A 105 5.85 12.82 -12.57
CA LEU A 105 6.47 11.62 -11.98
C LEU A 105 6.79 10.57 -13.04
N GLY A 106 6.03 10.48 -14.12
CA GLY A 106 6.29 9.64 -15.28
C GLY A 106 6.08 8.14 -15.10
N PRO A 107 5.04 7.66 -14.37
CA PRO A 107 4.70 6.24 -14.34
C PRO A 107 4.13 5.78 -15.67
N ASP A 108 4.04 4.46 -15.86
CA ASP A 108 3.35 3.84 -17.02
C ASP A 108 1.83 3.90 -16.85
N ILE A 109 1.35 3.83 -15.61
CA ILE A 109 -0.07 3.85 -15.29
C ILE A 109 -0.33 4.95 -14.25
N ALA A 110 -1.17 5.91 -14.60
CA ALA A 110 -1.72 6.93 -13.71
C ALA A 110 -3.14 6.57 -13.29
N VAL A 111 -3.61 7.15 -12.19
CA VAL A 111 -4.95 6.89 -11.65
C VAL A 111 -5.72 8.20 -11.49
N ALA A 112 -6.98 8.21 -11.92
CA ALA A 112 -7.88 9.36 -11.80
C ALA A 112 -8.08 9.74 -10.32
N PHE A 113 -8.18 11.04 -10.05
CA PHE A 113 -8.40 11.54 -8.69
C PHE A 113 -9.81 11.21 -8.21
N ASP A 114 -9.92 10.69 -6.98
CA ASP A 114 -11.16 10.24 -6.38
C ASP A 114 -11.34 10.75 -4.96
N GLN A 115 -12.57 10.63 -4.46
CA GLN A 115 -12.87 10.82 -3.05
C GLN A 115 -13.22 9.49 -2.41
N PRO A 116 -12.27 8.81 -1.74
CA PRO A 116 -12.58 7.63 -0.95
C PRO A 116 -13.41 8.01 0.27
N VAL A 117 -14.28 7.10 0.69
CA VAL A 117 -15.06 7.21 1.93
C VAL A 117 -14.65 6.06 2.84
N MET A 118 -14.37 6.36 4.10
CA MET A 118 -14.12 5.32 5.09
C MET A 118 -15.45 4.63 5.41
N PRO A 119 -15.53 3.28 5.39
CA PRO A 119 -16.79 2.55 5.62
C PRO A 119 -17.38 2.84 7.00
N GLU A 120 -16.53 2.93 8.02
CA GLU A 120 -16.96 3.17 9.40
C GLU A 120 -17.52 4.58 9.58
N GLY A 121 -18.76 4.65 10.07
CA GLY A 121 -19.44 5.90 10.42
C GLY A 121 -20.02 6.70 9.24
N SER A 122 -19.88 6.23 7.99
CA SER A 122 -20.42 6.93 6.83
C SER A 122 -21.83 6.45 6.48
N THR A 123 -22.73 7.38 6.25
CA THR A 123 -24.09 7.12 5.77
C THR A 123 -24.09 6.87 4.25
N ASP A 124 -25.08 6.13 3.74
CA ASP A 124 -25.27 5.93 2.28
C ASP A 124 -25.35 7.25 1.52
N ARG A 125 -25.91 8.28 2.12
CA ARG A 125 -25.96 9.64 1.55
C ARG A 125 -24.59 10.25 1.36
N GLU A 126 -23.69 10.07 2.31
CA GLU A 126 -22.30 10.54 2.23
C GLU A 126 -21.51 9.75 1.22
N VAL A 127 -21.68 8.41 1.21
CA VAL A 127 -21.08 7.53 0.22
C VAL A 127 -21.51 7.93 -1.20
N ARG A 128 -22.82 8.16 -1.42
CA ARG A 128 -23.34 8.62 -2.72
C ARG A 128 -22.74 9.94 -3.13
N ARG A 129 -22.68 10.94 -2.24
CA ARG A 129 -22.10 12.25 -2.55
C ARG A 129 -20.62 12.16 -2.95
N ALA A 130 -19.85 11.32 -2.27
CA ALA A 130 -18.44 11.10 -2.59
C ALA A 130 -18.27 10.37 -3.92
N MET A 131 -19.11 9.37 -4.17
CA MET A 131 -19.18 8.63 -5.45
C MET A 131 -19.50 9.58 -6.61
N ASP A 132 -20.55 10.38 -6.50
CA ASP A 132 -20.96 11.33 -7.54
C ASP A 132 -19.86 12.37 -7.82
N ARG A 133 -19.14 12.82 -6.79
CA ARG A 133 -17.97 13.69 -6.94
C ARG A 133 -16.83 12.97 -7.64
N THR A 134 -16.54 11.74 -7.26
CA THR A 134 -15.55 10.91 -7.95
C THR A 134 -15.86 10.77 -9.44
N HIS A 135 -17.12 10.60 -9.82
CA HIS A 135 -17.54 10.55 -11.23
C HIS A 135 -17.23 11.86 -11.97
N ARG A 136 -17.55 13.02 -11.38
CA ARG A 136 -17.21 14.32 -11.99
C ARG A 136 -15.70 14.54 -12.07
N TRP A 137 -14.97 14.15 -11.05
CA TRP A 137 -13.51 14.21 -11.01
C TRP A 137 -12.84 13.26 -12.00
N ALA A 138 -13.44 12.10 -12.26
CA ALA A 138 -13.01 11.17 -13.29
C ALA A 138 -13.00 11.83 -14.68
N VAL A 139 -14.08 12.55 -15.04
CA VAL A 139 -14.16 13.30 -16.31
C VAL A 139 -13.12 14.42 -16.38
N ARG A 140 -12.88 15.13 -15.28
CA ARG A 140 -11.84 16.18 -15.19
C ARG A 140 -10.44 15.59 -15.33
N SER A 141 -10.17 14.45 -14.69
CA SER A 141 -8.91 13.73 -14.82
C SER A 141 -8.65 13.28 -16.27
N LEU A 142 -9.66 12.72 -16.94
CA LEU A 142 -9.57 12.37 -18.36
C LEU A 142 -9.23 13.55 -19.25
N ARG A 143 -9.84 14.73 -19.02
CA ARG A 143 -9.57 15.95 -19.80
C ARG A 143 -8.17 16.50 -19.55
N ALA A 144 -7.65 16.34 -18.35
CA ALA A 144 -6.32 16.81 -17.98
C ALA A 144 -5.21 15.87 -18.46
N HIS A 145 -5.52 14.57 -18.64
CA HIS A 145 -4.54 13.58 -19.06
C HIS A 145 -4.23 13.72 -20.57
N ASN A 146 -2.97 14.02 -20.89
CA ASN A 146 -2.52 14.25 -22.25
C ASN A 146 -1.17 13.58 -22.59
N ARG A 147 -0.63 12.75 -21.69
CA ARG A 147 0.64 12.07 -21.89
C ARG A 147 0.46 10.79 -22.72
N SER A 148 0.98 10.82 -23.95
CA SER A 148 1.02 9.62 -24.78
C SER A 148 1.91 8.54 -24.16
N GLY A 149 1.49 7.26 -24.28
CA GLY A 149 2.22 6.12 -23.72
C GLY A 149 2.03 5.90 -22.21
N GLN A 150 1.20 6.71 -21.55
CA GLN A 150 0.79 6.50 -20.17
C GLN A 150 -0.68 6.10 -20.13
N ALA A 151 -1.00 4.95 -19.52
CA ALA A 151 -2.37 4.53 -19.29
C ALA A 151 -3.00 5.33 -18.14
N LEU A 152 -4.32 5.55 -18.21
CA LEU A 152 -5.09 6.17 -17.14
C LEU A 152 -6.20 5.24 -16.67
N PHE A 153 -6.20 4.90 -15.38
CA PHE A 153 -7.22 4.05 -14.76
C PHE A 153 -8.26 4.90 -14.01
N GLY A 154 -9.54 4.59 -14.24
CA GLY A 154 -10.67 5.16 -13.49
C GLY A 154 -10.94 4.41 -12.21
N ILE A 155 -11.65 5.03 -11.25
CA ILE A 155 -11.96 4.40 -9.96
C ILE A 155 -13.48 4.32 -9.77
N ALA A 156 -13.99 3.10 -9.57
CA ALA A 156 -15.34 2.86 -9.08
C ALA A 156 -15.34 2.93 -7.55
N GLN A 157 -16.19 3.79 -6.99
CA GLN A 157 -16.45 3.95 -5.55
C GLN A 157 -17.83 3.38 -5.19
N GLY A 158 -18.38 3.63 -4.02
CA GLY A 158 -19.72 3.18 -3.58
C GLY A 158 -19.71 2.53 -2.18
N GLY A 159 -18.60 2.61 -1.46
CA GLY A 159 -18.44 1.99 -0.14
C GLY A 159 -18.69 0.50 -0.17
N ILE A 160 -19.40 -0.01 0.84
CA ILE A 160 -19.83 -1.42 0.90
C ILE A 160 -21.26 -1.64 0.37
N ASN A 161 -21.92 -0.61 -0.17
CA ASN A 161 -23.28 -0.70 -0.70
C ASN A 161 -23.25 -1.29 -2.13
N PRO A 162 -23.82 -2.50 -2.39
CA PRO A 162 -23.74 -3.16 -3.69
C PRO A 162 -24.40 -2.39 -4.82
N GLU A 163 -25.49 -1.66 -4.54
CA GLU A 163 -26.21 -0.88 -5.55
C GLU A 163 -25.36 0.29 -6.03
N LEU A 164 -24.75 1.04 -5.08
CA LEU A 164 -23.84 2.13 -5.41
C LEU A 164 -22.59 1.64 -6.15
N ARG A 165 -22.10 0.46 -5.81
CA ARG A 165 -20.97 -0.19 -6.50
C ARG A 165 -21.29 -0.47 -7.95
N ALA A 166 -22.45 -1.09 -8.22
CA ALA A 166 -22.89 -1.41 -9.57
C ALA A 166 -23.11 -0.12 -10.41
N GLU A 167 -23.74 0.90 -9.81
CA GLU A 167 -23.95 2.21 -10.44
C GLU A 167 -22.60 2.86 -10.81
N SER A 168 -21.65 2.90 -9.85
CA SER A 168 -20.34 3.49 -10.07
C SER A 168 -19.53 2.74 -11.12
N ALA A 169 -19.54 1.41 -11.07
CA ALA A 169 -18.85 0.58 -12.05
C ALA A 169 -19.38 0.81 -13.46
N THR A 170 -20.71 0.85 -13.61
CA THR A 170 -21.39 1.13 -14.89
C THR A 170 -21.00 2.52 -15.43
N TYR A 171 -20.96 3.54 -14.56
CA TYR A 171 -20.56 4.88 -14.96
C TYR A 171 -19.10 4.93 -15.42
N ILE A 172 -18.16 4.39 -14.62
CA ILE A 172 -16.73 4.39 -14.96
C ILE A 172 -16.48 3.54 -16.22
N ARG A 173 -17.21 2.43 -16.40
CA ARG A 173 -17.18 1.61 -17.62
C ARG A 173 -17.51 2.42 -18.86
N SER A 174 -18.45 3.38 -18.79
CA SER A 174 -18.85 4.22 -19.94
C SER A 174 -17.79 5.24 -20.36
N LEU A 175 -16.75 5.46 -19.54
CA LEU A 175 -15.68 6.40 -19.80
C LEU A 175 -14.46 5.70 -20.44
N PRO A 176 -13.66 6.42 -21.28
CA PRO A 176 -12.56 5.84 -22.03
C PRO A 176 -11.27 5.69 -21.17
N PHE A 177 -11.38 5.02 -20.03
CA PHE A 177 -10.22 4.64 -19.23
C PHE A 177 -9.57 3.36 -19.76
N ASP A 178 -8.27 3.18 -19.54
CA ASP A 178 -7.51 1.99 -19.92
C ASP A 178 -7.68 0.83 -18.93
N GLY A 179 -8.12 1.11 -17.71
CA GLY A 179 -8.38 0.13 -16.65
C GLY A 179 -9.38 0.68 -15.63
N ILE A 180 -9.92 -0.21 -14.78
CA ILE A 180 -10.93 0.13 -13.79
C ILE A 180 -10.47 -0.34 -12.41
N ASN A 181 -10.37 0.61 -11.49
CA ASN A 181 -10.01 0.35 -10.10
C ASN A 181 -11.26 0.20 -9.24
N LEU A 182 -11.19 -0.73 -8.28
CA LEU A 182 -12.13 -0.89 -7.19
C LEU A 182 -11.55 -0.17 -5.97
N GLY A 183 -12.01 1.04 -5.69
CA GLY A 183 -11.52 1.87 -4.59
C GLY A 183 -12.34 1.71 -3.30
N GLY A 184 -11.75 2.06 -2.13
CA GLY A 184 -12.46 2.14 -0.86
C GLY A 184 -12.90 0.80 -0.26
N LEU A 185 -12.16 -0.29 -0.52
CA LEU A 185 -12.44 -1.65 -0.02
C LEU A 185 -11.22 -2.28 0.72
N ALA A 186 -10.44 -1.47 1.41
CA ALA A 186 -9.29 -1.91 2.20
C ALA A 186 -9.27 -1.22 3.58
N GLY A 187 -10.45 -0.99 4.16
CA GLY A 187 -10.68 -0.38 5.47
C GLY A 187 -11.19 -1.39 6.50
N ASP A 188 -12.20 -0.98 7.25
CA ASP A 188 -12.74 -1.72 8.40
C ASP A 188 -13.96 -2.61 8.02
N GLU A 189 -14.26 -2.75 6.72
CA GLU A 189 -15.33 -3.64 6.26
C GLU A 189 -15.02 -5.11 6.57
N THR A 190 -16.09 -5.90 6.84
CA THR A 190 -15.94 -7.34 6.97
C THR A 190 -15.59 -8.00 5.63
N PRO A 191 -14.95 -9.20 5.64
CA PRO A 191 -14.71 -9.95 4.41
C PRO A 191 -15.97 -10.18 3.57
N GLU A 192 -17.12 -10.44 4.21
CA GLU A 192 -18.40 -10.64 3.54
C GLU A 192 -18.89 -9.36 2.84
N GLN A 193 -18.83 -8.22 3.54
CA GLN A 193 -19.19 -6.91 2.97
C GLN A 193 -18.30 -6.56 1.77
N ARG A 194 -16.99 -6.75 1.94
CA ARG A 194 -16.02 -6.52 0.86
C ARG A 194 -16.29 -7.40 -0.34
N ASN A 195 -16.50 -8.69 -0.11
CA ASN A 195 -16.76 -9.64 -1.18
C ASN A 195 -18.05 -9.32 -1.93
N ALA A 196 -19.13 -8.97 -1.23
CA ALA A 196 -20.39 -8.53 -1.86
C ALA A 196 -20.20 -7.25 -2.70
N ALA A 197 -19.41 -6.30 -2.22
CA ALA A 197 -19.08 -5.08 -2.96
C ALA A 197 -18.22 -5.36 -4.22
N ILE A 198 -17.29 -6.30 -4.15
CA ILE A 198 -16.50 -6.75 -5.31
C ILE A 198 -17.42 -7.45 -6.31
N ASP A 199 -18.27 -8.38 -5.86
CA ASP A 199 -19.20 -9.11 -6.71
C ASP A 199 -20.13 -8.15 -7.48
N ALA A 200 -20.72 -7.17 -6.81
CA ALA A 200 -21.57 -6.16 -7.44
C ALA A 200 -20.82 -5.32 -8.50
N THR A 201 -19.57 -4.91 -8.17
CA THR A 201 -18.71 -4.15 -9.10
C THR A 201 -18.37 -4.99 -10.33
N VAL A 202 -17.89 -6.22 -10.13
CA VAL A 202 -17.43 -7.09 -11.23
C VAL A 202 -18.58 -7.54 -12.10
N THR A 203 -19.76 -7.82 -11.52
CA THR A 203 -20.98 -8.13 -12.30
C THR A 203 -21.38 -6.98 -13.23
N ALA A 204 -21.30 -5.73 -12.75
CA ALA A 204 -21.56 -4.55 -13.59
C ALA A 204 -20.50 -4.34 -14.70
N LEU A 205 -19.32 -4.95 -14.55
CA LEU A 205 -18.23 -4.93 -15.53
C LEU A 205 -18.18 -6.21 -16.40
N GLU A 206 -19.21 -7.05 -16.36
CA GLU A 206 -19.23 -8.28 -17.18
C GLU A 206 -19.10 -7.95 -18.66
N GLY A 207 -18.21 -8.70 -19.36
CA GLY A 207 -17.87 -8.48 -20.76
C GLY A 207 -16.94 -7.30 -21.05
N ASP A 208 -16.52 -6.55 -20.03
CA ASP A 208 -15.49 -5.51 -20.19
C ASP A 208 -14.09 -6.15 -20.14
N PRO A 209 -13.24 -5.98 -21.19
CA PRO A 209 -11.92 -6.61 -21.24
C PRO A 209 -10.85 -5.88 -20.44
N ARG A 210 -11.15 -4.69 -19.89
CA ARG A 210 -10.18 -3.88 -19.17
C ARG A 210 -9.75 -4.53 -17.86
N VAL A 211 -8.50 -4.26 -17.48
CA VAL A 211 -7.92 -4.72 -16.22
C VAL A 211 -8.70 -4.16 -15.03
N ARG A 212 -8.99 -5.01 -14.05
CA ARG A 212 -9.66 -4.69 -12.79
C ARG A 212 -8.64 -4.69 -11.67
N TYR A 213 -8.46 -3.54 -11.05
CA TYR A 213 -7.47 -3.36 -10.01
C TYR A 213 -8.14 -3.05 -8.67
N LEU A 214 -7.98 -3.93 -7.67
CA LEU A 214 -8.44 -3.72 -6.30
C LEU A 214 -7.33 -3.11 -5.47
N MET A 215 -7.58 -1.90 -4.97
CA MET A 215 -6.57 -1.06 -4.32
C MET A 215 -6.41 -1.40 -2.83
N GLY A 216 -5.15 -1.50 -2.37
CA GLY A 216 -4.78 -1.53 -0.96
C GLY A 216 -4.91 -2.88 -0.25
N LEU A 217 -5.40 -3.93 -0.92
CA LEU A 217 -5.64 -5.24 -0.33
C LEU A 217 -4.41 -6.15 -0.45
N GLY A 218 -4.04 -6.88 0.64
CA GLY A 218 -2.77 -7.58 0.61
C GLY A 218 -2.59 -8.81 1.47
N SER A 219 -3.62 -9.39 2.10
CA SER A 219 -3.47 -10.71 2.69
C SER A 219 -3.63 -11.81 1.62
N PRO A 220 -2.92 -12.94 1.70
CA PRO A 220 -3.05 -14.01 0.71
C PRO A 220 -4.48 -14.51 0.53
N VAL A 221 -5.26 -14.62 1.62
CA VAL A 221 -6.65 -15.04 1.59
C VAL A 221 -7.52 -14.05 0.81
N ASP A 222 -7.41 -12.77 1.16
CA ASP A 222 -8.19 -11.71 0.52
C ASP A 222 -7.88 -11.61 -0.98
N LEU A 223 -6.59 -11.74 -1.35
CA LEU A 223 -6.19 -11.74 -2.76
C LEU A 223 -6.78 -12.92 -3.52
N LEU A 224 -6.75 -14.13 -2.93
CA LEU A 224 -7.34 -15.32 -3.57
C LEU A 224 -8.85 -15.14 -3.77
N GLU A 225 -9.57 -14.67 -2.73
CA GLU A 225 -11.02 -14.45 -2.82
C GLU A 225 -11.39 -13.37 -3.85
N ALA A 226 -10.57 -12.33 -3.99
CA ALA A 226 -10.78 -11.30 -5.01
C ALA A 226 -10.46 -11.80 -6.43
N VAL A 227 -9.41 -12.62 -6.62
CA VAL A 227 -9.11 -13.27 -7.91
C VAL A 227 -10.26 -14.18 -8.35
N LEU A 228 -10.84 -14.96 -7.43
CA LEU A 228 -12.00 -15.82 -7.74
C LEU A 228 -13.21 -15.03 -8.22
N ARG A 229 -13.28 -13.74 -7.90
CA ARG A 229 -14.34 -12.80 -8.32
C ARG A 229 -13.98 -12.04 -9.59
N GLY A 230 -12.80 -12.27 -10.17
CA GLY A 230 -12.36 -11.66 -11.43
C GLY A 230 -11.61 -10.35 -11.29
N VAL A 231 -10.88 -10.15 -10.20
CA VAL A 231 -9.94 -9.04 -10.03
C VAL A 231 -8.54 -9.47 -10.50
N ASP A 232 -7.85 -8.59 -11.22
CA ASP A 232 -6.58 -8.88 -11.91
C ASP A 232 -5.35 -8.34 -11.20
N LEU A 233 -5.42 -7.12 -10.62
CA LEU A 233 -4.29 -6.42 -10.02
C LEU A 233 -4.56 -6.04 -8.57
N PHE A 234 -3.47 -5.99 -7.80
CA PHE A 234 -3.48 -5.64 -6.38
C PHE A 234 -2.22 -4.89 -6.00
N ASP A 235 -2.32 -3.99 -5.03
CA ASP A 235 -1.19 -3.44 -4.30
C ASP A 235 -1.38 -3.59 -2.81
N SER A 236 -0.29 -3.69 -2.06
CA SER A 236 -0.36 -3.55 -0.62
C SER A 236 0.98 -3.24 0.03
N VAL A 237 0.93 -2.41 1.05
CA VAL A 237 2.04 -2.20 1.99
C VAL A 237 2.15 -3.33 3.03
N LEU A 238 1.11 -4.18 3.14
CA LEU A 238 0.97 -5.15 4.23
C LEU A 238 2.17 -6.11 4.35
N PRO A 239 2.69 -6.74 3.27
CA PRO A 239 3.83 -7.65 3.39
C PRO A 239 5.05 -7.00 4.05
N ALA A 240 5.40 -5.80 3.62
CA ALA A 240 6.52 -5.04 4.16
C ALA A 240 6.21 -4.43 5.53
N ARG A 241 4.95 -4.07 5.82
CA ARG A 241 4.53 -3.51 7.11
C ARG A 241 4.63 -4.57 8.20
N VAL A 242 4.06 -5.76 8.00
CA VAL A 242 4.09 -6.84 8.99
C VAL A 242 5.52 -7.37 9.19
N ALA A 243 6.34 -7.40 8.13
CA ALA A 243 7.76 -7.75 8.24
C ALA A 243 8.50 -6.83 9.22
N ARG A 244 8.30 -5.52 9.12
CA ARG A 244 8.92 -4.56 10.06
C ARG A 244 8.45 -4.72 11.51
N ASN A 245 7.29 -5.34 11.71
CA ASN A 245 6.78 -5.68 13.04
C ASN A 245 7.23 -7.07 13.53
N GLY A 246 8.10 -7.76 12.76
CA GLY A 246 8.63 -9.08 13.08
C GLY A 246 7.73 -10.24 12.67
N GLN A 247 6.63 -9.97 11.95
CA GLN A 247 5.71 -11.02 11.50
C GLN A 247 6.09 -11.53 10.11
N ALA A 248 6.31 -12.85 10.01
CA ALA A 248 6.54 -13.59 8.78
C ALA A 248 5.30 -14.34 8.34
N TRP A 249 5.01 -14.35 7.04
CA TRP A 249 4.11 -15.33 6.43
C TRP A 249 4.89 -16.58 6.07
N VAL A 250 4.35 -17.73 6.43
CA VAL A 250 4.97 -19.03 6.14
C VAL A 250 3.92 -19.98 5.58
N THR A 251 4.35 -21.07 4.98
CA THR A 251 3.46 -22.12 4.50
C THR A 251 2.53 -22.56 5.64
N GLY A 252 1.23 -22.32 5.48
CA GLY A 252 0.20 -22.72 6.45
C GLY A 252 0.01 -21.80 7.65
N GLY A 253 0.60 -20.56 7.66
CA GLY A 253 0.33 -19.66 8.78
C GLY A 253 1.24 -18.43 8.88
N ARG A 254 1.49 -18.01 10.11
CA ARG A 254 2.31 -16.84 10.45
C ARG A 254 3.23 -17.13 11.62
N LEU A 255 4.41 -16.52 11.63
CA LEU A 255 5.35 -16.52 12.75
C LEU A 255 5.58 -15.09 13.22
N ASN A 256 5.74 -14.92 14.55
CA ASN A 256 6.25 -13.65 15.09
C ASN A 256 7.67 -13.85 15.63
N LEU A 257 8.66 -13.40 14.88
CA LEU A 257 10.07 -13.58 15.20
C LEU A 257 10.55 -12.77 16.41
N ARG A 258 9.70 -11.93 17.00
CA ARG A 258 9.99 -11.26 18.27
C ARG A 258 9.77 -12.17 19.47
N ASN A 259 9.10 -13.33 19.31
CA ASN A 259 8.88 -14.28 20.38
C ASN A 259 10.18 -14.97 20.83
N ALA A 260 10.33 -15.13 22.15
CA ALA A 260 11.54 -15.68 22.76
C ALA A 260 11.89 -17.09 22.29
N ARG A 261 10.89 -17.91 21.96
CA ARG A 261 11.09 -19.30 21.50
C ARG A 261 11.96 -19.41 20.27
N HIS A 262 11.98 -18.37 19.40
CA HIS A 262 12.75 -18.42 18.16
C HIS A 262 14.26 -18.16 18.34
N LEU A 263 14.73 -17.83 19.56
CA LEU A 263 16.13 -17.50 19.80
C LEU A 263 17.08 -18.69 19.63
N ASP A 264 16.57 -19.91 19.78
CA ASP A 264 17.38 -21.13 19.68
C ASP A 264 17.00 -21.98 18.45
N GLU A 265 16.09 -21.49 17.58
CA GLU A 265 15.66 -22.19 16.37
C GLU A 265 16.66 -21.99 15.22
N GLN A 266 17.26 -23.09 14.77
CA GLN A 266 18.24 -23.08 13.66
C GLN A 266 17.59 -23.14 12.29
N GLU A 267 16.29 -23.48 12.22
CA GLU A 267 15.53 -23.58 10.98
C GLU A 267 15.38 -22.21 10.31
N PRO A 268 15.23 -22.19 8.97
CA PRO A 268 14.90 -20.98 8.22
C PRO A 268 13.49 -20.47 8.60
N VAL A 269 13.16 -19.25 8.22
CA VAL A 269 11.81 -18.70 8.43
C VAL A 269 10.73 -19.64 7.88
N ASP A 270 10.91 -20.13 6.64
CA ASP A 270 10.08 -21.16 6.03
C ASP A 270 10.99 -22.09 5.20
N ALA A 271 10.98 -23.40 5.53
CA ALA A 271 11.80 -24.41 4.84
C ALA A 271 11.42 -24.60 3.36
N LYS A 272 10.20 -24.20 2.95
CA LYS A 272 9.75 -24.28 1.56
C LYS A 272 10.04 -23.01 0.75
N CYS A 273 10.53 -21.94 1.40
CA CYS A 273 10.80 -20.67 0.77
C CYS A 273 12.23 -20.63 0.19
N ASP A 274 12.34 -20.23 -1.07
CA ASP A 274 13.61 -20.12 -1.80
C ASP A 274 14.26 -18.73 -1.75
N CYS A 275 13.76 -17.80 -0.92
CA CYS A 275 14.32 -16.46 -0.84
C CYS A 275 15.73 -16.45 -0.22
N SER A 276 16.48 -15.39 -0.48
CA SER A 276 17.85 -15.23 0.04
C SER A 276 17.92 -15.26 1.57
N THR A 277 16.86 -14.80 2.26
CA THR A 277 16.76 -14.85 3.71
C THR A 277 16.68 -16.30 4.21
N CYS A 278 15.74 -17.10 3.70
CA CYS A 278 15.54 -18.48 4.13
C CYS A 278 16.73 -19.40 3.77
N ARG A 279 17.42 -19.13 2.67
CA ARG A 279 18.62 -19.91 2.27
C ARG A 279 19.85 -19.66 3.12
N ARG A 280 19.90 -18.56 3.87
CA ARG A 280 21.13 -18.10 4.53
C ARG A 280 21.02 -17.94 6.03
N PHE A 281 19.82 -17.64 6.55
CA PHE A 281 19.67 -17.22 7.93
C PHE A 281 18.63 -18.04 8.68
N SER A 282 18.93 -18.33 9.94
CA SER A 282 18.03 -19.02 10.85
C SER A 282 17.01 -18.06 11.49
N ARG A 283 15.94 -18.61 12.03
CA ARG A 283 14.98 -17.85 12.88
C ARG A 283 15.67 -17.24 14.08
N ALA A 284 16.61 -17.95 14.71
CA ALA A 284 17.38 -17.46 15.84
C ALA A 284 18.12 -16.17 15.49
N TYR A 285 18.79 -16.12 14.34
CA TYR A 285 19.51 -14.91 13.91
C TYR A 285 18.54 -13.75 13.66
N LEU A 286 17.43 -13.96 12.98
CA LEU A 286 16.43 -12.91 12.76
C LEU A 286 15.81 -12.44 14.08
N ALA A 287 15.47 -13.37 14.99
CA ALA A 287 14.94 -13.03 16.32
C ALA A 287 15.93 -12.17 17.11
N HIS A 288 17.24 -12.48 17.05
CA HIS A 288 18.30 -11.66 17.61
C HIS A 288 18.30 -10.26 17.00
N LEU A 289 18.32 -10.14 15.68
CA LEU A 289 18.33 -8.85 14.98
C LEU A 289 17.11 -7.97 15.33
N PHE A 290 15.92 -8.57 15.46
CA PHE A 290 14.71 -7.83 15.88
C PHE A 290 14.81 -7.34 17.32
N ARG A 291 15.45 -8.08 18.23
CA ARG A 291 15.69 -7.65 19.61
C ARG A 291 16.76 -6.56 19.71
N ALA A 292 17.78 -6.67 18.86
CA ALA A 292 18.83 -5.67 18.75
C ALA A 292 18.38 -4.41 17.97
N GLU A 293 17.16 -4.41 17.43
CA GLU A 293 16.60 -3.33 16.58
C GLU A 293 17.47 -3.02 15.34
N GLU A 294 18.16 -4.03 14.80
CA GLU A 294 19.03 -3.89 13.64
C GLU A 294 18.20 -3.70 12.36
N LEU A 295 18.64 -2.77 11.50
CA LEU A 295 17.97 -2.47 10.24
C LEU A 295 17.91 -3.68 9.30
N LEU A 296 18.90 -4.56 9.38
CA LEU A 296 18.97 -5.78 8.59
C LEU A 296 17.80 -6.72 8.85
N ALA A 297 17.23 -6.76 10.06
CA ALA A 297 16.04 -7.54 10.37
C ALA A 297 14.87 -7.19 9.45
N TYR A 298 14.63 -5.88 9.29
CA TYR A 298 13.52 -5.36 8.46
C TYR A 298 13.70 -5.72 6.98
N ARG A 299 14.93 -5.59 6.46
CA ARG A 299 15.24 -5.97 5.07
C ARG A 299 15.03 -7.46 4.85
N LEU A 300 15.64 -8.30 5.65
CA LEU A 300 15.59 -9.76 5.50
C LEU A 300 14.15 -10.29 5.56
N LEU A 301 13.35 -9.82 6.52
CA LEU A 301 11.98 -10.29 6.66
C LEU A 301 11.05 -9.69 5.59
N THR A 302 11.32 -8.48 5.09
CA THR A 302 10.59 -7.91 3.95
C THR A 302 10.86 -8.72 2.67
N ILE A 303 12.12 -9.11 2.41
CA ILE A 303 12.47 -10.02 1.31
C ILE A 303 11.67 -11.31 1.40
N HIS A 304 11.63 -11.94 2.59
CA HIS A 304 10.89 -13.18 2.78
C HIS A 304 9.38 -13.02 2.51
N ASN A 305 8.73 -12.03 3.12
CA ASN A 305 7.28 -11.84 2.97
C ASN A 305 6.88 -11.49 1.54
N LEU A 306 7.66 -10.66 0.84
CA LEU A 306 7.39 -10.35 -0.56
C LEU A 306 7.61 -11.57 -1.47
N ARG A 307 8.64 -12.39 -1.19
CA ARG A 307 8.84 -13.66 -1.93
C ARG A 307 7.70 -14.63 -1.70
N HIS A 308 7.26 -14.78 -0.46
CA HIS A 308 6.10 -15.62 -0.11
C HIS A 308 4.86 -15.20 -0.91
N MET A 309 4.56 -13.91 -0.93
CA MET A 309 3.42 -13.36 -1.69
C MET A 309 3.59 -13.56 -3.20
N SER A 310 4.77 -13.28 -3.74
CA SER A 310 5.06 -13.45 -5.17
C SER A 310 4.94 -14.93 -5.60
N ALA A 311 5.43 -15.85 -4.79
CA ALA A 311 5.32 -17.30 -5.04
C ALA A 311 3.86 -17.75 -5.00
N PHE A 312 3.09 -17.35 -3.97
CA PHE A 312 1.66 -17.65 -3.85
C PHE A 312 0.86 -17.15 -5.06
N MET A 313 1.02 -15.89 -5.44
CA MET A 313 0.35 -15.34 -6.63
C MET A 313 0.83 -16.00 -7.93
N GLY A 314 2.07 -16.47 -7.97
CA GLY A 314 2.58 -17.30 -9.07
C GLY A 314 1.86 -18.64 -9.18
N GLU A 315 1.54 -19.30 -8.07
CA GLU A 315 0.74 -20.52 -8.03
C GLU A 315 -0.69 -20.27 -8.52
N VAL A 316 -1.33 -19.20 -8.02
CA VAL A 316 -2.67 -18.80 -8.46
C VAL A 316 -2.71 -18.55 -9.97
N ARG A 317 -1.75 -17.81 -10.53
CA ARG A 317 -1.66 -17.57 -11.98
C ARG A 317 -1.46 -18.86 -12.79
N ARG A 318 -0.64 -19.79 -12.31
CA ARG A 318 -0.47 -21.08 -12.97
C ARG A 318 -1.75 -21.89 -12.98
N ALA A 319 -2.47 -21.94 -11.86
CA ALA A 319 -3.75 -22.64 -11.76
C ALA A 319 -4.82 -22.04 -12.69
N ILE A 320 -4.84 -20.72 -12.87
CA ILE A 320 -5.71 -20.04 -13.86
C ILE A 320 -5.31 -20.45 -15.27
N ALA A 321 -4.04 -20.32 -15.63
CA ALA A 321 -3.53 -20.58 -16.98
C ALA A 321 -3.72 -22.05 -17.42
N SER A 322 -3.66 -23.00 -16.47
CA SER A 322 -3.88 -24.43 -16.72
C SER A 322 -5.35 -24.84 -16.61
N GLY A 323 -6.26 -23.94 -16.24
CA GLY A 323 -7.68 -24.27 -16.02
C GLY A 323 -7.95 -25.11 -14.77
N THR A 324 -6.98 -25.23 -13.85
CA THR A 324 -7.08 -26.10 -12.65
C THR A 324 -7.45 -25.35 -11.37
N LEU A 325 -7.76 -24.06 -11.45
CA LEU A 325 -7.98 -23.21 -10.27
C LEU A 325 -9.05 -23.80 -9.34
N ALA A 326 -10.17 -24.27 -9.86
CA ALA A 326 -11.26 -24.85 -9.05
C ALA A 326 -10.80 -26.11 -8.29
N ALA A 327 -10.02 -26.98 -8.94
CA ALA A 327 -9.52 -28.20 -8.32
C ALA A 327 -8.45 -27.92 -7.26
N GLU A 328 -7.61 -26.86 -7.47
CA GLU A 328 -6.55 -26.48 -6.55
C GLU A 328 -7.01 -25.55 -5.42
N LEU A 329 -8.24 -25.08 -5.44
CA LEU A 329 -8.75 -24.09 -4.49
C LEU A 329 -8.62 -24.52 -3.01
N PRO A 330 -8.93 -25.78 -2.59
CA PRO A 330 -8.72 -26.21 -1.21
C PRO A 330 -7.26 -26.09 -0.76
N ARG A 331 -6.32 -26.45 -1.62
CA ARG A 331 -4.87 -26.34 -1.37
C ARG A 331 -4.44 -24.87 -1.28
N LEU A 332 -4.89 -24.03 -2.22
CA LEU A 332 -4.55 -22.60 -2.25
C LEU A 332 -5.12 -21.87 -1.01
N ARG A 333 -6.35 -22.19 -0.58
CA ARG A 333 -6.92 -21.63 0.64
C ARG A 333 -6.14 -22.04 1.88
N ALA A 334 -5.73 -23.31 1.98
CA ALA A 334 -4.87 -23.76 3.06
C ALA A 334 -3.50 -23.05 3.06
N ALA A 335 -2.89 -22.87 1.90
CA ALA A 335 -1.63 -22.16 1.75
C ALA A 335 -1.74 -20.66 2.08
N ALA A 336 -2.90 -20.05 1.80
CA ALA A 336 -3.19 -18.66 2.12
C ALA A 336 -3.39 -18.40 3.64
N GLY A 337 -3.52 -19.43 4.45
CA GLY A 337 -3.80 -19.30 5.88
C GLY A 337 -5.25 -18.93 6.18
N GLY A 338 -6.21 -19.54 5.45
CA GLY A 338 -7.65 -19.32 5.59
C GLY A 338 -8.22 -19.69 6.97
N PRO A 339 -9.52 -19.41 7.22
CA PRO A 339 -10.20 -19.79 8.45
C PRO A 339 -10.04 -21.28 8.72
N GLY A 340 -9.59 -21.64 9.90
CA GLY A 340 -9.32 -23.04 10.29
C GLY A 340 -7.87 -23.50 10.07
N THR A 341 -6.99 -22.70 9.45
CA THR A 341 -5.57 -23.00 9.45
C THR A 341 -5.03 -22.77 10.86
N PRO A 342 -4.42 -23.80 11.52
CA PRO A 342 -3.85 -23.61 12.84
C PRO A 342 -2.82 -22.48 12.79
N ARG A 343 -2.95 -21.52 13.71
CA ARG A 343 -1.86 -20.61 14.00
C ARG A 343 -0.70 -21.48 14.46
N LEU A 344 0.42 -21.46 13.75
CA LEU A 344 1.60 -22.23 14.11
C LEU A 344 2.09 -21.74 15.49
N GLY A 345 1.69 -22.47 16.54
CA GLY A 345 2.05 -22.25 17.93
C GLY A 345 1.03 -21.39 18.71
N ALA A 346 0.47 -21.96 19.78
CA ALA A 346 -0.21 -21.19 20.81
C ALA A 346 0.81 -20.18 21.39
N GLY A 347 0.59 -18.88 21.17
CA GLY A 347 1.50 -17.80 21.57
C GLY A 347 1.94 -16.86 20.44
N ASP A 348 1.56 -17.11 19.18
CA ASP A 348 1.76 -16.18 18.06
C ASP A 348 0.66 -15.12 17.92
N GLU A 349 -0.19 -14.94 18.94
CA GLU A 349 -1.05 -13.78 19.02
C GLU A 349 -0.17 -12.52 18.89
N PRO A 350 -0.56 -11.50 18.08
CA PRO A 350 0.09 -10.21 18.15
C PRO A 350 -0.08 -9.75 19.60
N GLY A 351 1.01 -9.83 20.37
CA GLY A 351 1.06 -9.12 21.63
C GLY A 351 0.65 -7.69 21.28
N THR A 352 -0.29 -7.12 22.01
CA THR A 352 -0.64 -5.71 21.91
C THR A 352 0.66 -4.95 21.88
N VAL A 353 1.06 -4.50 20.70
CA VAL A 353 2.20 -3.59 20.56
C VAL A 353 1.77 -2.40 21.39
N PRO A 354 2.47 -2.06 22.50
CA PRO A 354 2.17 -0.83 23.19
C PRO A 354 2.26 0.24 22.10
N GLU A 355 1.23 1.08 21.98
CA GLU A 355 1.33 2.28 21.19
C GLU A 355 2.60 3.00 21.65
N ARG A 356 3.68 2.82 20.91
CA ARG A 356 4.86 3.65 21.10
C ARG A 356 4.42 5.01 20.62
N GLY A 357 4.14 5.88 21.58
CA GLY A 357 3.99 7.30 21.34
C GLY A 357 5.05 7.72 20.34
N ALA A 358 4.64 8.59 19.42
CA ALA A 358 5.45 9.10 18.33
C ALA A 358 6.92 9.21 18.77
N MET A 359 7.80 8.51 18.05
CA MET A 359 9.22 8.46 18.33
C MET A 359 9.74 9.90 18.36
N GLN A 360 9.83 10.48 19.54
CA GLN A 360 10.48 11.78 19.70
C GLN A 360 11.95 11.57 19.31
N PRO A 361 12.47 12.34 18.37
CA PRO A 361 13.88 12.21 18.01
C PRO A 361 14.73 12.53 19.24
N ARG A 362 15.56 11.59 19.66
CA ARG A 362 16.51 11.72 20.77
C ARG A 362 17.54 12.85 20.58
N TYR A 363 17.41 13.64 19.53
CA TYR A 363 18.24 14.82 19.25
C TYR A 363 17.79 16.12 19.93
N ALA A 364 16.67 16.13 20.67
CA ALA A 364 16.22 17.33 21.40
C ALA A 364 16.98 17.59 22.71
N ALA A 365 17.83 16.68 23.17
CA ALA A 365 18.57 16.85 24.42
C ALA A 365 19.89 17.63 24.27
N ALA A 366 20.46 17.72 23.06
CA ALA A 366 21.73 18.46 22.86
C ALA A 366 21.57 19.99 22.74
N GLY A 367 20.34 20.47 22.46
CA GLY A 367 20.05 21.90 22.35
C GLY A 367 19.81 22.61 23.69
N ARG A 368 19.49 21.88 24.75
CA ARG A 368 19.19 22.48 26.07
C ARG A 368 20.42 22.75 26.93
N LEU A 369 21.56 22.13 26.64
CA LEU A 369 22.80 22.39 27.36
C LEU A 369 23.54 23.65 26.88
N ARG A 370 23.32 24.12 25.66
CA ARG A 370 23.92 25.36 25.15
C ARG A 370 23.18 26.63 25.60
N GLY A 371 21.85 26.56 25.86
CA GLY A 371 21.08 27.68 26.37
C GLY A 371 21.30 27.98 27.85
N ALA A 372 21.73 27.00 28.65
CA ALA A 372 22.02 27.18 30.07
C ALA A 372 23.43 27.75 30.33
N GLN A 373 24.39 27.51 29.45
CA GLN A 373 25.74 28.12 29.55
C GLN A 373 25.75 29.56 29.06
N GLN A 374 24.94 29.94 28.08
CA GLN A 374 24.84 31.33 27.63
C GLN A 374 24.12 32.25 28.62
N LYS A 375 23.15 31.73 29.39
CA LYS A 375 22.50 32.51 30.46
C LYS A 375 23.34 32.69 31.72
N ARG A 376 24.40 31.89 31.92
CA ARG A 376 25.37 32.09 33.04
C ARG A 376 26.49 33.08 32.70
N ALA A 377 26.79 33.27 31.42
CA ALA A 377 27.79 34.23 30.98
C ALA A 377 27.29 35.69 30.98
N VAL A 378 25.98 35.91 30.78
CA VAL A 378 25.38 37.26 30.80
C VAL A 378 25.06 37.76 32.23
N ALA A 379 24.97 36.87 33.22
CA ALA A 379 24.67 37.24 34.61
C ALA A 379 25.91 37.56 35.45
N SER A 380 27.12 37.51 34.89
CA SER A 380 28.38 37.84 35.57
C SER A 380 29.01 39.20 35.16
N GLU A 381 28.39 39.89 34.18
CA GLU A 381 28.90 41.21 33.73
C GLU A 381 28.09 42.42 34.31
N ASP A 382 27.05 42.18 35.13
CA ASP A 382 26.30 43.27 35.79
C ASP A 382 26.65 43.44 37.28
N LYS A 383 27.85 43.04 37.69
CA LYS A 383 28.40 43.33 39.03
C LYS A 383 29.91 43.60 38.95
N GLU A 384 30.24 44.79 38.47
CA GLU A 384 31.42 45.58 38.82
C GLU A 384 31.12 47.08 38.57
#